data_731ba2c639575c5c2425cb0a87adeee0
#
_entry.id   731ba2c639575c5c2425cb0a87adeee0
#
_cell.length_a   1.000
_cell.length_b   1.000
_cell.length_c   1.000
_cell.angle_alpha   90.00
_cell.angle_beta   90.00
_cell.angle_gamma   90.00
#
_symmetry.space_group_name_H-M   'P 1'
#
loop_
_entity.id
_entity.type
_entity.pdbx_description
1 polymer ?
#
loop_
_entity_poly.entity_id
_entity_poly.type
_entity_poly.pdbx_seq_one_letter_code
_entity_poly.pdbx_strand_id
1 'polypeptide(L)'
;MKKALSKILKFFSKAMLCFFIVFVLFFGSLFFREQRLPRFIVDLISESLSNENFAVDCGGVYFSFCYGLRLQNISLVDTRLEDSFTKPVASAKDILYDFINDKLVIHNLEYKRLPDSYYSPQETDAPFAPLECDLPNIKNLEVVLISPNILGLTPDKVLFTVKTSAKEKKILVDNAEVVLPGQDCDTIVNGNLIFDFESQILHTKMRGAATQRQIRPLLETLDLECALPYMDAFTDIPKPIEADCEIIADVFNGDFSMFLDLDVKKMGKYNSVPMAFAKGGIQFHSKINKGNLSVVTKVFVSSSEDYEGRTMSGWLTIDNFSGRFKVNYDVKSGLKIDDSLKIADFMDPALLSFVNFDSSSLVTIAGYTGTVCENSDLNNICGDFKSDRGSFDGFNFVDLTGRYSLKEDVVSIDTDMNGADGGKVKFSTSIFCEKFDDEKAHFKIKGSYRDGSLKELADALSFDLGDRKGDVSIDLDISGDFSTNIWKTVNGKGRIAVTNGHLARMKLFSGLTELLAERVPGVAFLVDQTQASADVTFENGVLTTKNLFIDGGIISIKGWGSYDIAKDNLDFVVRVQFTKEESIAGKIVHYLTIPFTKLLLEFKVIGPIDNPRWENIQIIDRIL
;
A
#
# COMPACT_ATOMS: atom_id res chain seq x y z
N MET A 1 -26.43 -14.87 25.18
CA MET A 1 -25.62 -15.72 26.07
C MET A 1 -25.70 -15.29 27.55
N LYS A 2 -25.48 -13.99 27.93
CA LYS A 2 -25.52 -13.49 29.31
C LYS A 2 -26.86 -13.72 30.03
N LYS A 3 -28.02 -13.40 29.41
CA LYS A 3 -29.35 -13.66 29.99
C LYS A 3 -29.65 -15.17 30.09
N ALA A 4 -29.18 -15.98 29.14
CA ALA A 4 -29.32 -17.44 29.20
C ALA A 4 -28.49 -18.03 30.33
N LEU A 5 -27.22 -17.57 30.49
CA LEU A 5 -26.35 -18.05 31.58
C LEU A 5 -26.91 -17.68 32.97
N SER A 6 -27.38 -16.44 33.15
CA SER A 6 -28.04 -15.98 34.39
C SER A 6 -29.30 -16.76 34.69
N LYS A 7 -30.08 -17.11 33.66
CA LYS A 7 -31.31 -17.90 33.83
C LYS A 7 -31.00 -19.37 34.07
N ILE A 8 -29.97 -19.93 33.41
CA ILE A 8 -29.46 -21.28 33.70
C ILE A 8 -29.06 -21.36 35.19
N LEU A 9 -28.37 -20.34 35.72
CA LEU A 9 -27.98 -20.29 37.13
C LEU A 9 -29.17 -20.10 38.10
N LYS A 10 -30.13 -19.24 37.79
CA LYS A 10 -31.40 -19.11 38.59
C LYS A 10 -32.22 -20.38 38.51
N PHE A 11 -32.19 -21.07 37.36
CA PHE A 11 -32.82 -22.37 37.18
C PHE A 11 -32.15 -23.41 38.10
N PHE A 12 -30.81 -23.50 38.11
CA PHE A 12 -30.12 -24.43 39.00
C PHE A 12 -30.49 -24.22 40.47
N SER A 13 -30.65 -22.99 40.93
CA SER A 13 -31.10 -22.65 42.28
C SER A 13 -32.53 -23.12 42.55
N LYS A 14 -33.45 -22.91 41.62
CA LYS A 14 -34.87 -23.33 41.75
C LYS A 14 -35.05 -24.85 41.53
N ALA A 15 -34.33 -25.43 40.56
CA ALA A 15 -34.35 -26.85 40.30
C ALA A 15 -33.80 -27.66 41.48
N MET A 16 -32.76 -27.19 42.17
CA MET A 16 -32.28 -27.79 43.44
C MET A 16 -33.34 -27.83 44.53
N LEU A 17 -34.19 -26.80 44.63
CA LEU A 17 -35.26 -26.78 45.65
C LEU A 17 -36.36 -27.80 45.32
N CYS A 18 -36.81 -27.88 44.10
CA CYS A 18 -37.76 -28.88 43.64
C CYS A 18 -37.19 -30.31 43.72
N PHE A 19 -35.93 -30.45 43.39
CA PHE A 19 -35.23 -31.75 43.42
C PHE A 19 -35.02 -32.28 44.82
N PHE A 20 -34.78 -31.42 45.78
CA PHE A 20 -34.63 -31.84 47.17
C PHE A 20 -35.92 -32.50 47.71
N ILE A 21 -37.09 -32.08 47.25
CA ILE A 21 -38.38 -32.67 47.61
C ILE A 21 -38.58 -34.06 46.95
N VAL A 22 -38.24 -34.23 45.69
CA VAL A 22 -38.31 -35.51 44.97
C VAL A 22 -37.21 -36.48 45.43
N PHE A 23 -36.07 -35.98 45.84
CA PHE A 23 -34.91 -36.74 46.28
C PHE A 23 -35.14 -37.52 47.55
N VAL A 24 -35.88 -36.96 48.51
CA VAL A 24 -36.25 -37.64 49.75
C VAL A 24 -37.09 -38.89 49.49
N LEU A 25 -37.79 -38.95 48.33
CA LEU A 25 -38.64 -40.07 47.95
C LEU A 25 -37.92 -41.19 47.14
N PHE A 26 -36.77 -40.86 46.53
CA PHE A 26 -36.06 -41.80 45.61
C PHE A 26 -34.64 -42.19 46.05
N PHE A 27 -34.28 -42.04 47.29
CA PHE A 27 -32.92 -42.10 47.86
C PHE A 27 -32.10 -43.37 47.58
N GLY A 28 -32.69 -44.48 47.23
CA GLY A 28 -31.97 -45.76 47.09
C GLY A 28 -31.47 -46.13 45.69
N SER A 29 -32.07 -45.59 44.65
CA SER A 29 -31.76 -46.01 43.27
C SER A 29 -30.92 -44.99 42.46
N LEU A 30 -30.76 -43.78 42.96
CA LEU A 30 -30.18 -42.66 42.23
C LEU A 30 -28.65 -42.48 42.39
N PHE A 31 -28.02 -43.25 43.24
CA PHE A 31 -26.60 -43.01 43.62
C PHE A 31 -25.60 -43.27 42.48
N PHE A 32 -25.89 -44.18 41.53
CA PHE A 32 -24.88 -44.63 40.56
C PHE A 32 -25.35 -44.71 39.10
N ARG A 33 -26.53 -44.22 38.70
CA ARG A 33 -26.99 -44.20 37.30
C ARG A 33 -27.58 -42.86 36.92
N GLU A 34 -27.21 -42.34 35.74
CA GLU A 34 -27.95 -41.25 35.11
C GLU A 34 -29.41 -41.67 34.89
N GLN A 35 -30.33 -40.92 35.46
CA GLN A 35 -31.76 -41.17 35.29
C GLN A 35 -32.40 -40.02 34.53
N ARG A 36 -33.16 -40.38 33.49
CA ARG A 36 -33.94 -39.43 32.69
C ARG A 36 -35.09 -38.89 33.56
N LEU A 37 -35.15 -37.58 33.67
CA LEU A 37 -36.22 -36.94 34.42
C LEU A 37 -37.55 -36.99 33.64
N PRO A 38 -38.73 -37.05 34.31
CA PRO A 38 -40.04 -37.02 33.70
C PRO A 38 -40.23 -35.79 32.81
N ARG A 39 -41.02 -35.92 31.74
CA ARG A 39 -41.19 -34.87 30.74
C ARG A 39 -41.72 -33.55 31.31
N PHE A 40 -42.62 -33.59 32.30
CA PHE A 40 -43.11 -32.38 32.96
C PHE A 40 -42.02 -31.56 33.63
N ILE A 41 -40.93 -32.18 34.12
CA ILE A 41 -39.76 -31.48 34.68
C ILE A 41 -38.95 -30.87 33.54
N VAL A 42 -38.81 -31.55 32.40
CA VAL A 42 -38.12 -31.02 31.22
C VAL A 42 -38.83 -29.78 30.71
N ASP A 43 -40.16 -29.85 30.61
CA ASP A 43 -40.99 -28.71 30.16
C ASP A 43 -40.91 -27.51 31.12
N LEU A 44 -40.94 -27.78 32.43
CA LEU A 44 -40.76 -26.73 33.46
C LEU A 44 -39.36 -26.06 33.40
N ILE A 45 -38.35 -26.84 33.07
CA ILE A 45 -36.99 -26.36 32.86
C ILE A 45 -36.95 -25.48 31.60
N SER A 46 -37.46 -25.96 30.49
CA SER A 46 -37.53 -25.20 29.24
C SER A 46 -38.26 -23.87 29.42
N GLU A 47 -39.42 -23.90 30.11
CA GLU A 47 -40.20 -22.71 30.41
C GLU A 47 -39.46 -21.74 31.31
N SER A 48 -38.76 -22.24 32.36
CA SER A 48 -38.02 -21.38 33.29
C SER A 48 -36.78 -20.77 32.69
N LEU A 49 -36.19 -21.37 31.64
CA LEU A 49 -35.05 -20.85 30.86
C LEU A 49 -35.50 -19.90 29.76
N SER A 50 -36.77 -19.97 29.34
CA SER A 50 -37.34 -19.09 28.32
C SER A 50 -37.72 -17.73 28.88
N ASN A 51 -37.76 -16.72 28.02
CA ASN A 51 -38.23 -15.38 28.33
C ASN A 51 -39.00 -14.76 27.16
N GLU A 52 -39.42 -13.50 27.27
CA GLU A 52 -40.16 -12.80 26.23
C GLU A 52 -39.44 -12.77 24.86
N ASN A 53 -38.10 -12.75 24.90
CA ASN A 53 -37.27 -12.63 23.69
C ASN A 53 -36.70 -13.97 23.19
N PHE A 54 -36.64 -15.01 24.05
CA PHE A 54 -36.00 -16.28 23.70
C PHE A 54 -36.79 -17.46 24.26
N ALA A 55 -37.03 -18.42 23.40
CA ALA A 55 -37.56 -19.72 23.78
C ALA A 55 -36.43 -20.75 23.86
N VAL A 56 -36.39 -21.54 24.93
CA VAL A 56 -35.44 -22.65 25.10
C VAL A 56 -36.21 -23.95 25.01
N ASP A 57 -35.77 -24.80 24.10
CA ASP A 57 -36.26 -26.18 24.00
C ASP A 57 -35.19 -27.15 24.49
N CYS A 58 -35.59 -28.17 25.27
CA CYS A 58 -34.71 -29.16 25.82
C CYS A 58 -35.26 -30.58 25.52
N GLY A 59 -34.50 -31.39 24.80
CA GLY A 59 -34.90 -32.75 24.40
C GLY A 59 -34.91 -33.76 25.54
N GLY A 60 -34.16 -33.52 26.60
CA GLY A 60 -34.12 -34.37 27.78
C GLY A 60 -33.23 -33.85 28.90
N VAL A 61 -33.58 -34.19 30.13
CA VAL A 61 -32.81 -33.87 31.34
C VAL A 61 -32.50 -35.17 32.08
N TYR A 62 -31.24 -35.32 32.45
CA TYR A 62 -30.73 -36.47 33.18
C TYR A 62 -30.05 -36.00 34.45
N PHE A 63 -30.20 -36.78 35.53
CA PHE A 63 -29.59 -36.46 36.80
C PHE A 63 -28.84 -37.67 37.34
N SER A 64 -27.69 -37.43 37.96
CA SER A 64 -26.93 -38.41 38.72
C SER A 64 -26.19 -37.70 39.85
N PHE A 65 -26.12 -38.33 41.04
CA PHE A 65 -25.35 -37.80 42.17
C PHE A 65 -23.85 -37.74 41.92
N CYS A 66 -23.33 -38.67 41.13
CA CYS A 66 -21.91 -38.78 40.84
C CYS A 66 -21.48 -37.99 39.63
N TYR A 67 -22.39 -37.74 38.69
CA TYR A 67 -22.08 -37.13 37.39
C TYR A 67 -22.74 -35.76 37.18
N GLY A 68 -23.62 -35.32 38.11
CA GLY A 68 -24.30 -34.05 38.04
C GLY A 68 -25.57 -34.01 37.20
N LEU A 69 -25.88 -32.85 36.62
CA LEU A 69 -27.05 -32.61 35.80
C LEU A 69 -26.63 -32.52 34.32
N ARG A 70 -27.31 -33.31 33.46
CA ARG A 70 -27.07 -33.33 32.02
C ARG A 70 -28.34 -32.97 31.26
N LEU A 71 -28.23 -31.91 30.45
CA LEU A 71 -29.27 -31.46 29.52
C LEU A 71 -28.87 -31.91 28.12
N GLN A 72 -29.80 -32.48 27.34
CA GLN A 72 -29.54 -32.96 25.99
C GLN A 72 -30.39 -32.23 24.95
N ASN A 73 -29.78 -32.00 23.77
CA ASN A 73 -30.40 -31.39 22.62
C ASN A 73 -31.11 -30.07 22.97
N ILE A 74 -30.31 -29.11 23.44
CA ILE A 74 -30.81 -27.80 23.83
C ILE A 74 -30.76 -26.89 22.61
N SER A 75 -31.83 -26.15 22.38
CA SER A 75 -31.88 -25.12 21.36
C SER A 75 -32.47 -23.83 21.91
N LEU A 76 -31.89 -22.71 21.46
CA LEU A 76 -32.33 -21.35 21.78
C LEU A 76 -32.87 -20.71 20.51
N VAL A 77 -34.12 -20.33 20.52
CA VAL A 77 -34.78 -19.65 19.39
C VAL A 77 -35.15 -18.24 19.80
N ASP A 78 -34.87 -17.27 18.94
CA ASP A 78 -35.28 -15.87 19.15
C ASP A 78 -36.75 -15.72 18.75
N THR A 79 -37.61 -15.38 19.73
CA THR A 79 -39.06 -15.27 19.55
C THR A 79 -39.49 -13.96 18.84
N ARG A 80 -38.56 -13.04 18.63
CA ARG A 80 -38.84 -11.78 17.92
C ARG A 80 -38.76 -11.94 16.39
N LEU A 81 -38.28 -13.09 15.91
CA LEU A 81 -38.18 -13.38 14.50
C LEU A 81 -39.54 -13.84 13.97
N GLU A 82 -39.88 -13.42 12.74
CA GLU A 82 -41.13 -13.83 12.09
C GLU A 82 -41.24 -15.37 12.02
N ASP A 83 -42.47 -15.88 12.08
CA ASP A 83 -42.84 -17.33 12.14
C ASP A 83 -42.18 -18.25 11.07
N SER A 84 -41.56 -17.67 10.05
CA SER A 84 -40.85 -18.42 9.00
C SER A 84 -39.48 -18.94 9.41
N PHE A 85 -38.92 -18.49 10.53
CA PHE A 85 -37.57 -18.84 10.99
C PHE A 85 -37.58 -19.67 12.28
N THR A 86 -37.68 -20.97 12.10
CA THR A 86 -37.57 -21.95 13.19
C THR A 86 -36.14 -22.41 13.48
N LYS A 87 -35.12 -21.75 12.89
CA LYS A 87 -33.73 -22.13 13.14
C LYS A 87 -33.21 -21.57 14.47
N PRO A 88 -32.62 -22.39 15.32
CA PRO A 88 -32.08 -21.94 16.59
C PRO A 88 -30.91 -20.98 16.37
N VAL A 89 -30.85 -19.92 17.17
CA VAL A 89 -29.72 -18.97 17.26
C VAL A 89 -28.51 -19.63 17.91
N ALA A 90 -28.79 -20.48 18.90
CA ALA A 90 -27.78 -21.32 19.53
C ALA A 90 -28.33 -22.71 19.81
N SER A 91 -27.50 -23.73 19.69
CA SER A 91 -27.82 -25.10 20.05
C SER A 91 -26.63 -25.78 20.68
N ALA A 92 -26.93 -26.78 21.55
CA ALA A 92 -25.90 -27.64 22.12
C ALA A 92 -26.41 -29.08 22.19
N LYS A 93 -25.53 -30.03 21.88
CA LYS A 93 -25.85 -31.43 21.96
C LYS A 93 -26.05 -31.87 23.40
N ASP A 94 -25.13 -31.55 24.28
CA ASP A 94 -25.13 -31.88 25.69
C ASP A 94 -24.58 -30.73 26.51
N ILE A 95 -25.20 -30.44 27.65
CA ILE A 95 -24.67 -29.56 28.71
C ILE A 95 -24.62 -30.40 29.99
N LEU A 96 -23.44 -30.64 30.52
CA LEU A 96 -23.19 -31.34 31.77
C LEU A 96 -22.68 -30.38 32.84
N TYR A 97 -23.37 -30.30 33.97
CA TYR A 97 -22.89 -29.60 35.14
C TYR A 97 -22.49 -30.59 36.22
N ASP A 98 -21.21 -30.67 36.53
CA ASP A 98 -20.62 -31.48 37.59
C ASP A 98 -20.62 -30.69 38.91
N PHE A 99 -21.49 -31.12 39.82
CA PHE A 99 -21.63 -30.45 41.14
C PHE A 99 -20.43 -30.65 42.08
N ILE A 100 -19.64 -31.70 41.88
CA ILE A 100 -18.53 -32.05 42.76
C ILE A 100 -17.34 -31.14 42.43
N ASN A 101 -17.09 -30.93 41.14
CA ASN A 101 -15.93 -30.17 40.65
C ASN A 101 -16.27 -28.73 40.26
N ASP A 102 -17.53 -28.32 40.40
CA ASP A 102 -18.05 -27.02 39.99
C ASP A 102 -17.70 -26.69 38.52
N LYS A 103 -17.98 -27.67 37.64
CA LYS A 103 -17.55 -27.70 36.26
C LYS A 103 -18.74 -27.84 35.31
N LEU A 104 -18.78 -26.96 34.28
CA LEU A 104 -19.76 -26.99 33.22
C LEU A 104 -19.08 -27.45 31.92
N VAL A 105 -19.54 -28.57 31.34
CA VAL A 105 -19.04 -29.09 30.07
C VAL A 105 -20.15 -28.98 29.03
N ILE A 106 -19.88 -28.32 27.92
CA ILE A 106 -20.83 -28.14 26.81
C ILE A 106 -20.24 -28.78 25.55
N HIS A 107 -20.98 -29.73 24.99
CA HIS A 107 -20.59 -30.42 23.77
C HIS A 107 -21.30 -29.85 22.55
N ASN A 108 -20.57 -29.62 21.47
CA ASN A 108 -21.10 -29.20 20.18
C ASN A 108 -22.02 -27.97 20.32
N LEU A 109 -21.54 -26.93 21.00
CA LEU A 109 -22.19 -25.63 21.03
C LEU A 109 -22.12 -25.02 19.62
N GLU A 110 -23.25 -24.73 19.05
CA GLU A 110 -23.37 -24.01 17.79
C GLU A 110 -24.02 -22.65 18.06
N TYR A 111 -23.34 -21.57 17.72
CA TYR A 111 -23.84 -20.21 17.82
C TYR A 111 -23.68 -19.52 16.46
N LYS A 112 -24.78 -19.00 15.91
CA LYS A 112 -24.82 -18.33 14.62
C LYS A 112 -25.25 -16.87 14.78
N ARG A 113 -24.58 -15.95 14.08
CA ARG A 113 -25.07 -14.60 13.90
C ARG A 113 -26.28 -14.64 12.96
N LEU A 114 -27.32 -13.95 13.32
CA LEU A 114 -28.44 -13.70 12.41
C LEU A 114 -28.09 -12.57 11.44
N PRO A 115 -28.53 -12.63 10.17
CA PRO A 115 -28.38 -11.54 9.23
C PRO A 115 -28.98 -10.23 9.76
N ASP A 116 -28.33 -9.11 9.47
CA ASP A 116 -28.76 -7.76 9.96
C ASP A 116 -30.17 -7.37 9.50
N SER A 117 -30.67 -7.97 8.42
CA SER A 117 -32.05 -7.79 7.94
C SER A 117 -33.13 -8.27 8.92
N TYR A 118 -32.76 -9.05 9.94
CA TYR A 118 -33.68 -9.51 11.00
C TYR A 118 -33.72 -8.57 12.20
N TYR A 119 -32.74 -7.70 12.33
CA TYR A 119 -32.77 -6.66 13.33
C TYR A 119 -33.48 -5.46 12.71
N SER A 120 -34.78 -5.28 12.99
CA SER A 120 -35.48 -4.05 12.59
C SER A 120 -34.61 -2.87 12.99
N PRO A 121 -34.35 -1.92 12.07
CA PRO A 121 -33.69 -0.70 12.46
C PRO A 121 -34.59 -0.05 13.51
N GLN A 122 -34.22 -0.19 14.77
CA GLN A 122 -34.84 0.60 15.82
C GLN A 122 -34.39 2.02 15.51
N GLU A 123 -35.31 2.84 15.02
CA GLU A 123 -35.23 4.29 15.05
C GLU A 123 -35.17 4.74 16.53
N THR A 124 -34.06 4.49 17.16
CA THR A 124 -33.83 4.97 18.52
C THR A 124 -32.64 5.90 18.48
N ASP A 125 -32.94 7.20 18.49
CA ASP A 125 -32.02 8.25 18.96
C ASP A 125 -31.57 8.03 20.42
N ALA A 126 -31.92 6.91 21.02
CA ALA A 126 -31.62 6.60 22.40
C ALA A 126 -30.31 5.76 22.46
N PRO A 127 -29.40 6.09 23.37
CA PRO A 127 -28.25 5.22 23.65
C PRO A 127 -28.75 3.81 24.01
N PHE A 128 -27.94 2.80 23.72
CA PHE A 128 -28.28 1.40 24.03
C PHE A 128 -28.75 1.29 25.49
N ALA A 129 -29.89 0.63 25.72
CA ALA A 129 -30.37 0.43 27.09
C ALA A 129 -29.30 -0.31 27.91
N PRO A 130 -29.02 0.15 29.14
CA PRO A 130 -28.01 -0.51 29.97
C PRO A 130 -28.35 -2.01 30.14
N LEU A 131 -27.34 -2.85 30.03
CA LEU A 131 -27.51 -4.28 30.29
C LEU A 131 -27.70 -4.46 31.80
N GLU A 132 -28.92 -4.76 32.21
CA GLU A 132 -29.22 -5.12 33.61
C GLU A 132 -29.24 -6.64 33.77
N CYS A 133 -28.57 -7.16 34.75
CA CYS A 133 -28.58 -8.57 35.08
C CYS A 133 -28.43 -8.77 36.59
N ASP A 134 -29.34 -9.56 37.15
CA ASP A 134 -29.18 -10.08 38.50
C ASP A 134 -28.09 -11.18 38.48
N LEU A 135 -26.88 -10.83 38.87
CA LEU A 135 -25.77 -11.75 38.90
C LEU A 135 -25.83 -12.64 40.13
N PRO A 136 -25.77 -13.96 39.98
CA PRO A 136 -25.48 -14.83 41.11
C PRO A 136 -24.00 -14.67 41.51
N ASN A 137 -23.68 -14.94 42.76
CA ASN A 137 -22.30 -15.00 43.22
C ASN A 137 -21.67 -16.36 42.86
N ILE A 138 -20.87 -16.38 41.82
CA ILE A 138 -20.08 -17.56 41.42
C ILE A 138 -18.64 -17.28 41.79
N LYS A 139 -18.08 -18.13 42.62
CA LYS A 139 -16.67 -17.97 43.04
C LYS A 139 -15.70 -18.48 41.99
N ASN A 140 -16.03 -19.61 41.36
CA ASN A 140 -15.13 -20.25 40.42
C ASN A 140 -15.88 -21.37 39.70
N LEU A 141 -16.34 -21.14 38.47
CA LEU A 141 -16.99 -22.15 37.64
C LEU A 141 -16.07 -22.44 36.44
N GLU A 142 -15.54 -23.64 36.36
CA GLU A 142 -14.79 -24.08 35.19
C GLU A 142 -15.78 -24.43 34.06
N VAL A 143 -15.61 -23.81 32.92
CA VAL A 143 -16.42 -24.05 31.70
C VAL A 143 -15.54 -24.64 30.61
N VAL A 144 -15.97 -25.78 30.07
CA VAL A 144 -15.30 -26.47 28.98
C VAL A 144 -16.28 -26.62 27.82
N LEU A 145 -15.94 -26.02 26.68
CA LEU A 145 -16.64 -26.25 25.42
C LEU A 145 -15.84 -27.27 24.60
N ILE A 146 -16.50 -28.31 24.13
CA ILE A 146 -15.88 -29.34 23.30
C ILE A 146 -16.48 -29.26 21.89
N SER A 147 -15.60 -29.09 20.92
CA SER A 147 -15.96 -28.93 19.50
C SER A 147 -17.07 -27.88 19.27
N PRO A 148 -16.94 -26.66 19.81
CA PRO A 148 -17.92 -25.62 19.57
C PRO A 148 -17.76 -25.05 18.16
N ASN A 149 -18.85 -24.52 17.60
CA ASN A 149 -18.85 -23.66 16.42
C ASN A 149 -19.40 -22.30 16.85
N ILE A 150 -18.53 -21.32 16.95
CA ILE A 150 -18.87 -19.96 17.40
C ILE A 150 -18.54 -19.00 16.27
N LEU A 151 -19.54 -18.46 15.61
CA LEU A 151 -19.37 -17.52 14.49
C LEU A 151 -18.45 -18.06 13.38
N GLY A 152 -18.59 -19.34 13.02
CA GLY A 152 -17.75 -19.99 12.02
C GLY A 152 -16.39 -20.46 12.53
N LEU A 153 -15.93 -20.00 13.70
CA LEU A 153 -14.74 -20.51 14.35
C LEU A 153 -15.04 -21.86 15.00
N THR A 154 -14.28 -22.89 14.65
CA THR A 154 -14.47 -24.27 15.13
C THR A 154 -13.25 -24.75 15.91
N PRO A 155 -13.02 -24.25 17.13
CA PRO A 155 -11.96 -24.77 17.99
C PRO A 155 -12.28 -26.20 18.45
N ASP A 156 -11.26 -27.00 18.70
CA ASP A 156 -11.45 -28.32 19.27
C ASP A 156 -11.94 -28.24 20.72
N LYS A 157 -11.41 -27.27 21.45
CA LYS A 157 -11.73 -27.05 22.85
C LYS A 157 -11.59 -25.58 23.23
N VAL A 158 -12.52 -25.13 24.08
CA VAL A 158 -12.40 -23.85 24.78
C VAL A 158 -12.55 -24.12 26.28
N LEU A 159 -11.56 -23.68 27.06
CA LEU A 159 -11.55 -23.78 28.53
C LEU A 159 -11.52 -22.39 29.11
N PHE A 160 -12.31 -22.09 30.12
CA PHE A 160 -12.24 -20.83 30.87
C PHE A 160 -12.90 -20.97 32.24
N THR A 161 -12.52 -20.07 33.13
CA THR A 161 -13.09 -19.97 34.48
C THR A 161 -13.95 -18.73 34.58
N VAL A 162 -15.21 -18.89 35.01
CA VAL A 162 -16.13 -17.80 35.25
C VAL A 162 -16.23 -17.47 36.72
N LYS A 163 -16.11 -16.19 37.05
CA LYS A 163 -16.38 -15.62 38.37
C LYS A 163 -17.39 -14.50 38.20
N THR A 164 -18.37 -14.44 39.10
CA THR A 164 -19.34 -13.35 39.12
C THR A 164 -19.46 -12.77 40.53
N SER A 165 -19.58 -11.46 40.63
CA SER A 165 -19.78 -10.75 41.88
C SER A 165 -21.03 -9.90 41.79
N ALA A 166 -22.09 -10.27 42.54
CA ALA A 166 -23.31 -9.49 42.62
C ALA A 166 -23.06 -8.11 43.25
N LYS A 167 -22.10 -8.03 44.21
CA LYS A 167 -21.75 -6.79 44.91
C LYS A 167 -21.02 -5.80 43.99
N GLU A 168 -20.08 -6.31 43.18
CA GLU A 168 -19.28 -5.51 42.28
C GLU A 168 -19.93 -5.40 40.90
N LYS A 169 -21.04 -6.09 40.66
CA LYS A 169 -21.74 -6.16 39.38
C LYS A 169 -20.81 -6.50 38.19
N LYS A 170 -19.91 -7.48 38.40
CA LYS A 170 -18.90 -7.87 37.40
C LYS A 170 -18.95 -9.34 37.04
N ILE A 171 -18.66 -9.63 35.77
CA ILE A 171 -18.33 -10.97 35.29
C ILE A 171 -16.85 -10.96 34.89
N LEU A 172 -16.10 -11.90 35.42
CA LEU A 172 -14.71 -12.15 35.05
C LEU A 172 -14.63 -13.52 34.37
N VAL A 173 -13.98 -13.59 33.24
CA VAL A 173 -13.57 -14.83 32.58
C VAL A 173 -12.04 -14.85 32.63
N ASP A 174 -11.51 -15.76 33.44
CA ASP A 174 -10.08 -15.92 33.62
C ASP A 174 -9.59 -17.21 32.96
N ASN A 175 -8.30 -17.26 32.66
CA ASN A 175 -7.63 -18.46 32.14
C ASN A 175 -8.34 -19.04 30.90
N ALA A 176 -8.88 -18.17 30.04
CA ALA A 176 -9.45 -18.64 28.79
C ALA A 176 -8.34 -19.22 27.90
N GLU A 177 -8.55 -20.45 27.44
CA GLU A 177 -7.70 -21.16 26.50
C GLU A 177 -8.56 -21.68 25.35
N VAL A 178 -8.24 -21.25 24.13
CA VAL A 178 -8.90 -21.66 22.90
C VAL A 178 -7.91 -22.47 22.09
N VAL A 179 -8.22 -23.76 21.86
CA VAL A 179 -7.41 -24.66 21.04
C VAL A 179 -7.98 -24.70 19.64
N LEU A 180 -7.25 -24.10 18.69
CA LEU A 180 -7.63 -24.08 17.27
C LEU A 180 -6.93 -25.21 16.52
N PRO A 181 -7.65 -26.08 15.81
CA PRO A 181 -7.06 -27.18 15.08
C PRO A 181 -6.18 -26.69 13.94
N GLY A 182 -5.01 -27.26 13.79
CA GLY A 182 -4.05 -26.98 12.71
C GLY A 182 -3.74 -28.22 11.88
N GLN A 183 -3.17 -28.04 10.69
CA GLN A 183 -2.74 -29.19 9.86
C GLN A 183 -1.50 -29.90 10.44
N ASP A 184 -0.56 -29.11 10.95
CA ASP A 184 0.72 -29.60 11.47
C ASP A 184 0.77 -29.60 13.01
N CYS A 185 0.11 -28.64 13.63
CA CYS A 185 -0.03 -28.53 15.09
C CYS A 185 -1.21 -27.63 15.44
N ASP A 186 -1.84 -27.93 16.56
CA ASP A 186 -2.87 -27.07 17.13
C ASP A 186 -2.24 -25.76 17.63
N THR A 187 -2.98 -24.68 17.52
CA THR A 187 -2.60 -23.38 18.04
C THR A 187 -3.44 -23.03 19.27
N ILE A 188 -2.84 -22.34 20.21
CA ILE A 188 -3.48 -21.98 21.47
C ILE A 188 -3.57 -20.47 21.56
N VAL A 189 -4.78 -19.98 21.83
CA VAL A 189 -5.05 -18.58 22.17
C VAL A 189 -5.50 -18.51 23.63
N ASN A 190 -4.77 -17.75 24.42
CA ASN A 190 -5.09 -17.51 25.83
C ASN A 190 -5.70 -16.13 26.00
N GLY A 191 -6.57 -15.96 26.99
CA GLY A 191 -7.17 -14.67 27.23
C GLY A 191 -7.90 -14.54 28.54
N ASN A 192 -8.35 -13.32 28.79
CA ASN A 192 -9.25 -12.98 29.86
C ASN A 192 -10.30 -11.98 29.38
N LEU A 193 -11.42 -11.91 30.07
CA LEU A 193 -12.50 -10.97 29.78
C LEU A 193 -13.10 -10.47 31.09
N ILE A 194 -13.31 -9.18 31.19
CA ILE A 194 -14.01 -8.51 32.28
C ILE A 194 -15.18 -7.74 31.70
N PHE A 195 -16.36 -7.96 32.23
CA PHE A 195 -17.50 -7.10 31.95
C PHE A 195 -18.01 -6.47 33.24
N ASP A 196 -18.04 -5.17 33.28
CA ASP A 196 -18.52 -4.36 34.38
C ASP A 196 -19.91 -3.82 34.03
N PHE A 197 -20.95 -4.27 34.74
CA PHE A 197 -22.34 -3.84 34.51
C PHE A 197 -22.64 -2.45 35.03
N GLU A 198 -21.84 -1.90 35.93
CA GLU A 198 -22.03 -0.55 36.42
C GLU A 198 -21.53 0.48 35.41
N SER A 199 -20.34 0.28 34.86
CA SER A 199 -19.78 1.13 33.82
C SER A 199 -20.16 0.71 32.41
N GLN A 200 -20.78 -0.47 32.22
CA GLN A 200 -21.13 -1.06 30.91
C GLN A 200 -19.90 -1.31 30.01
N ILE A 201 -18.72 -1.49 30.61
CA ILE A 201 -17.47 -1.67 29.89
C ILE A 201 -17.11 -3.15 29.78
N LEU A 202 -16.85 -3.61 28.56
CA LEU A 202 -16.21 -4.88 28.25
C LEU A 202 -14.73 -4.63 28.01
N HIS A 203 -13.90 -5.36 28.71
CA HIS A 203 -12.45 -5.38 28.50
C HIS A 203 -11.98 -6.82 28.33
N THR A 204 -11.30 -7.10 27.22
CA THR A 204 -10.71 -8.41 26.96
C THR A 204 -9.27 -8.28 26.46
N LYS A 205 -8.43 -9.19 26.93
CA LYS A 205 -7.06 -9.36 26.45
C LYS A 205 -6.88 -10.78 25.99
N MET A 206 -6.30 -10.93 24.81
CA MET A 206 -6.03 -12.23 24.20
C MET A 206 -4.61 -12.26 23.67
N ARG A 207 -3.96 -13.39 23.82
CA ARG A 207 -2.62 -13.63 23.28
C ARG A 207 -2.54 -15.03 22.73
N GLY A 208 -2.00 -15.17 21.54
CA GLY A 208 -1.86 -16.50 20.95
C GLY A 208 -1.26 -16.46 19.55
N ALA A 209 -1.41 -17.58 18.87
CA ALA A 209 -1.01 -17.69 17.49
C ALA A 209 -2.14 -18.32 16.67
N ALA A 210 -2.29 -17.88 15.41
CA ALA A 210 -3.26 -18.44 14.50
C ALA A 210 -2.77 -18.38 13.05
N THR A 211 -3.25 -19.28 12.21
CA THR A 211 -3.03 -19.25 10.77
C THR A 211 -4.13 -18.46 10.08
N GLN A 212 -3.85 -17.94 8.89
CA GLN A 212 -4.87 -17.29 8.04
C GLN A 212 -6.10 -18.17 7.84
N ARG A 213 -5.88 -19.47 7.62
CA ARG A 213 -6.96 -20.45 7.41
C ARG A 213 -7.89 -20.59 8.61
N GLN A 214 -7.34 -20.48 9.83
CA GLN A 214 -8.12 -20.56 11.06
C GLN A 214 -8.96 -19.31 11.31
N ILE A 215 -8.47 -18.13 10.88
CA ILE A 215 -9.15 -16.83 11.11
C ILE A 215 -10.18 -16.52 10.02
N ARG A 216 -9.96 -16.95 8.77
CA ARG A 216 -10.81 -16.63 7.63
C ARG A 216 -12.32 -16.84 7.89
N PRO A 217 -12.79 -17.99 8.42
CA PRO A 217 -14.22 -18.20 8.68
C PRO A 217 -14.83 -17.19 9.65
N LEU A 218 -14.04 -16.71 10.60
CA LEU A 218 -14.47 -15.68 11.54
C LEU A 218 -14.68 -14.33 10.83
N LEU A 219 -13.76 -13.93 9.96
CA LEU A 219 -13.87 -12.68 9.19
C LEU A 219 -15.09 -12.72 8.25
N GLU A 220 -15.31 -13.83 7.57
CA GLU A 220 -16.46 -14.04 6.69
C GLU A 220 -17.79 -13.97 7.47
N THR A 221 -17.86 -14.59 8.66
CA THR A 221 -19.07 -14.56 9.49
C THR A 221 -19.36 -13.19 10.11
N LEU A 222 -18.33 -12.37 10.31
CA LEU A 222 -18.45 -11.02 10.88
C LEU A 222 -18.68 -9.94 9.81
N ASP A 223 -18.89 -10.31 8.54
CA ASP A 223 -19.01 -9.41 7.39
C ASP A 223 -17.77 -8.48 7.23
N LEU A 224 -16.58 -9.01 7.58
CA LEU A 224 -15.30 -8.31 7.44
C LEU A 224 -14.55 -8.76 6.17
N GLU A 225 -15.29 -9.07 5.11
CA GLU A 225 -14.73 -9.51 3.83
C GLU A 225 -13.75 -8.51 3.21
N CYS A 226 -13.91 -7.22 3.54
CA CYS A 226 -12.96 -6.18 3.11
C CYS A 226 -11.52 -6.40 3.63
N ALA A 227 -11.32 -7.21 4.67
CA ALA A 227 -10.01 -7.59 5.18
C ALA A 227 -9.37 -8.77 4.42
N LEU A 228 -10.16 -9.57 3.69
CA LEU A 228 -9.68 -10.77 3.00
C LEU A 228 -8.62 -10.49 1.93
N PRO A 229 -8.75 -9.46 1.05
CA PRO A 229 -7.71 -9.15 0.07
C PRO A 229 -6.34 -8.87 0.72
N TYR A 230 -6.33 -8.15 1.83
CA TYR A 230 -5.08 -7.86 2.56
C TYR A 230 -4.50 -9.12 3.20
N MET A 231 -5.35 -10.01 3.69
CA MET A 231 -4.91 -11.30 4.22
C MET A 231 -4.39 -12.23 3.11
N ASP A 232 -5.01 -12.22 1.93
CA ASP A 232 -4.61 -13.03 0.77
C ASP A 232 -3.31 -12.52 0.12
N ALA A 233 -2.96 -11.25 0.35
CA ALA A 233 -1.68 -10.69 -0.05
C ALA A 233 -0.47 -11.38 0.63
N PHE A 234 -0.70 -11.98 1.81
CA PHE A 234 0.29 -12.80 2.51
C PHE A 234 0.26 -14.23 1.99
N THR A 235 1.33 -14.69 1.38
CA THR A 235 1.47 -16.06 0.87
C THR A 235 2.70 -16.74 1.44
N ASP A 236 2.67 -18.09 1.46
CA ASP A 236 3.80 -18.92 1.88
C ASP A 236 4.25 -18.70 3.33
N ILE A 237 3.34 -18.29 4.24
CA ILE A 237 3.66 -18.13 5.67
C ILE A 237 3.86 -19.52 6.30
N PRO A 238 5.08 -19.86 6.73
CA PRO A 238 5.39 -21.22 7.18
C PRO A 238 4.99 -21.49 8.64
N LYS A 239 4.55 -20.48 9.39
CA LYS A 239 4.20 -20.58 10.81
C LYS A 239 2.97 -19.75 11.14
N PRO A 240 2.21 -20.13 12.19
CA PRO A 240 1.16 -19.29 12.71
C PRO A 240 1.68 -17.89 13.10
N ILE A 241 0.85 -16.88 12.90
CA ILE A 241 1.14 -15.49 13.26
C ILE A 241 0.86 -15.32 14.75
N GLU A 242 1.86 -14.86 15.51
CA GLU A 242 1.67 -14.50 16.92
C GLU A 242 0.96 -13.14 17.01
N ALA A 243 -0.03 -13.06 17.88
CA ALA A 243 -0.84 -11.85 18.08
C ALA A 243 -1.12 -11.60 19.57
N ASP A 244 -1.03 -10.33 19.96
CA ASP A 244 -1.55 -9.80 21.21
C ASP A 244 -2.70 -8.85 20.87
N CYS A 245 -3.89 -9.10 21.44
CA CYS A 245 -5.09 -8.31 21.16
C CYS A 245 -5.72 -7.82 22.46
N GLU A 246 -6.00 -6.52 22.54
CA GLU A 246 -6.77 -5.90 23.62
C GLU A 246 -7.99 -5.20 23.04
N ILE A 247 -9.18 -5.50 23.59
CA ILE A 247 -10.44 -4.88 23.17
C ILE A 247 -11.08 -4.23 24.38
N ILE A 248 -11.49 -2.99 24.23
CA ILE A 248 -12.26 -2.21 25.20
C ILE A 248 -13.52 -1.71 24.50
N ALA A 249 -14.68 -2.07 25.00
CA ALA A 249 -15.97 -1.64 24.44
C ALA A 249 -16.87 -1.06 25.55
N ASP A 250 -17.25 0.18 25.40
CA ASP A 250 -18.33 0.80 26.15
C ASP A 250 -19.64 0.49 25.43
N VAL A 251 -20.35 -0.52 25.95
CA VAL A 251 -21.58 -1.03 25.32
C VAL A 251 -22.71 -0.03 25.41
N PHE A 252 -22.69 0.86 26.41
CA PHE A 252 -23.73 1.87 26.60
C PHE A 252 -23.59 3.04 25.64
N ASN A 253 -22.36 3.57 25.50
CA ASN A 253 -22.09 4.70 24.60
C ASN A 253 -21.79 4.25 23.15
N GLY A 254 -21.57 2.95 22.91
CA GLY A 254 -21.19 2.43 21.60
C GLY A 254 -19.74 2.73 21.22
N ASP A 255 -18.89 3.12 22.20
CA ASP A 255 -17.48 3.35 21.96
C ASP A 255 -16.73 2.01 21.95
N PHE A 256 -15.88 1.80 20.95
CA PHE A 256 -15.10 0.57 20.78
C PHE A 256 -13.65 0.89 20.46
N SER A 257 -12.74 0.18 21.12
CA SER A 257 -11.31 0.28 20.87
C SER A 257 -10.70 -1.11 20.78
N MET A 258 -9.86 -1.32 19.77
CA MET A 258 -9.10 -2.55 19.58
C MET A 258 -7.63 -2.22 19.31
N PHE A 259 -6.75 -2.89 20.03
CA PHE A 259 -5.30 -2.85 19.83
C PHE A 259 -4.85 -4.26 19.48
N LEU A 260 -4.27 -4.41 18.31
CA LEU A 260 -3.77 -5.68 17.80
C LEU A 260 -2.29 -5.52 17.45
N ASP A 261 -1.42 -6.21 18.16
CA ASP A 261 0.00 -6.32 17.83
C ASP A 261 0.28 -7.68 17.18
N LEU A 262 1.00 -7.67 16.08
CA LEU A 262 1.33 -8.83 15.27
C LEU A 262 2.84 -9.03 15.21
N ASP A 263 3.29 -10.26 15.40
CA ASP A 263 4.69 -10.67 15.25
C ASP A 263 4.79 -11.86 14.28
N VAL A 264 5.19 -11.58 13.06
CA VAL A 264 5.35 -12.56 11.98
C VAL A 264 6.83 -12.92 11.85
N LYS A 265 7.28 -13.89 12.62
CA LYS A 265 8.70 -14.30 12.73
C LYS A 265 9.29 -14.90 11.46
N LYS A 266 8.45 -15.47 10.59
CA LYS A 266 8.82 -15.96 9.27
C LYS A 266 7.68 -15.62 8.32
N MET A 267 7.90 -14.61 7.50
CA MET A 267 6.84 -14.00 6.71
C MET A 267 6.89 -14.62 5.32
N GLY A 268 6.98 -15.36 4.69
CA GLY A 268 6.87 -15.80 3.27
C GLY A 268 6.92 -14.62 2.29
N LYS A 269 5.78 -14.29 1.71
CA LYS A 269 5.66 -13.16 0.77
C LYS A 269 4.48 -12.26 1.13
N TYR A 270 4.62 -10.97 0.87
CA TYR A 270 3.53 -10.02 0.87
C TYR A 270 3.47 -9.31 -0.49
N ASN A 271 2.33 -9.35 -1.17
CA ASN A 271 2.18 -8.89 -2.56
C ASN A 271 3.33 -9.37 -3.48
N SER A 272 3.68 -10.65 -3.37
CA SER A 272 4.79 -11.29 -4.09
C SER A 272 6.20 -10.83 -3.69
N VAL A 273 6.36 -9.89 -2.76
CA VAL A 273 7.65 -9.45 -2.24
C VAL A 273 8.10 -10.40 -1.12
N PRO A 274 9.25 -11.05 -1.24
CA PRO A 274 9.76 -11.93 -0.20
C PRO A 274 10.19 -11.15 1.04
N MET A 275 9.62 -11.48 2.20
CA MET A 275 9.93 -10.85 3.48
C MET A 275 10.40 -11.88 4.50
N ALA A 276 11.45 -11.57 5.24
CA ALA A 276 11.98 -12.46 6.26
C ALA A 276 11.13 -12.42 7.54
N PHE A 277 10.81 -11.23 8.01
CA PHE A 277 9.91 -11.02 9.14
C PHE A 277 9.18 -9.68 9.04
N ALA A 278 8.09 -9.55 9.80
CA ALA A 278 7.43 -8.26 10.02
C ALA A 278 6.84 -8.21 11.44
N LYS A 279 6.91 -7.03 12.06
CA LYS A 279 6.28 -6.71 13.32
C LYS A 279 5.53 -5.39 13.20
N GLY A 280 4.28 -5.40 13.63
CA GLY A 280 3.42 -4.23 13.53
C GLY A 280 2.09 -4.48 14.18
N GLY A 281 1.09 -3.69 13.83
CA GLY A 281 -0.23 -3.88 14.41
C GLY A 281 -1.27 -2.94 13.87
N ILE A 282 -2.45 -3.07 14.46
CA ILE A 282 -3.63 -2.28 14.14
C ILE A 282 -4.20 -1.68 15.43
N GLN A 283 -4.47 -0.40 15.41
CA GLN A 283 -5.22 0.30 16.45
C GLN A 283 -6.51 0.80 15.81
N PHE A 284 -7.62 0.38 16.36
CA PHE A 284 -8.95 0.75 15.87
C PHE A 284 -9.74 1.43 16.98
N HIS A 285 -10.34 2.56 16.69
CA HIS A 285 -11.25 3.26 17.58
C HIS A 285 -12.51 3.64 16.83
N SER A 286 -13.65 3.29 17.36
CA SER A 286 -14.93 3.82 16.89
C SER A 286 -15.67 4.50 18.03
N LYS A 287 -16.33 5.60 17.71
CA LYS A 287 -17.10 6.39 18.66
C LYS A 287 -18.38 6.90 18.02
N ILE A 288 -19.49 6.73 18.71
CA ILE A 288 -20.77 7.31 18.30
C ILE A 288 -20.96 8.63 19.03
N ASN A 289 -21.06 9.72 18.31
CA ASN A 289 -21.29 11.04 18.88
C ASN A 289 -22.50 11.71 18.20
N LYS A 290 -23.59 11.89 18.96
CA LYS A 290 -24.85 12.48 18.45
C LYS A 290 -25.36 11.82 17.16
N GLY A 291 -25.37 10.48 17.11
CA GLY A 291 -25.79 9.71 15.94
C GLY A 291 -24.76 9.64 14.79
N ASN A 292 -23.62 10.31 14.90
CA ASN A 292 -22.56 10.24 13.90
C ASN A 292 -21.48 9.25 14.34
N LEU A 293 -21.16 8.29 13.47
CA LEU A 293 -20.06 7.35 13.68
C LEU A 293 -18.74 8.01 13.27
N SER A 294 -17.80 8.04 14.18
CA SER A 294 -16.40 8.38 13.92
C SER A 294 -15.55 7.12 14.06
N VAL A 295 -14.75 6.83 13.07
CA VAL A 295 -13.84 5.67 13.05
C VAL A 295 -12.43 6.15 12.78
N VAL A 296 -11.50 5.75 13.63
CA VAL A 296 -10.05 5.98 13.45
C VAL A 296 -9.36 4.63 13.42
N THR A 297 -8.70 4.34 12.32
CA THR A 297 -7.89 3.12 12.18
C THR A 297 -6.45 3.50 11.94
N LYS A 298 -5.54 3.02 12.77
CA LYS A 298 -4.11 3.15 12.56
C LYS A 298 -3.49 1.77 12.31
N VAL A 299 -2.84 1.63 11.17
CA VAL A 299 -2.00 0.48 10.84
C VAL A 299 -0.54 0.90 10.94
N PHE A 300 0.30 0.09 11.57
CA PHE A 300 1.71 0.40 11.68
C PHE A 300 2.57 -0.85 11.49
N VAL A 301 3.74 -0.63 10.90
CA VAL A 301 4.82 -1.60 10.82
C VAL A 301 5.99 -1.01 11.61
N SER A 302 6.26 -1.56 12.79
CA SER A 302 7.34 -1.08 13.65
C SER A 302 8.71 -1.50 13.12
N SER A 303 8.78 -2.70 12.54
CA SER A 303 9.97 -3.21 11.86
C SER A 303 9.58 -4.33 10.90
N SER A 304 10.20 -4.35 9.73
CA SER A 304 10.16 -5.48 8.82
C SER A 304 11.50 -5.58 8.09
N GLU A 305 11.84 -6.74 7.59
CA GLU A 305 13.09 -6.99 6.89
C GLU A 305 12.85 -8.02 5.80
N ASP A 306 13.47 -7.81 4.64
CA ASP A 306 13.53 -8.80 3.59
C ASP A 306 14.70 -9.79 3.80
N TYR A 307 14.86 -10.74 2.89
CA TYR A 307 15.94 -11.73 2.98
C TYR A 307 17.34 -11.17 2.66
N GLU A 308 17.43 -9.92 2.19
CA GLU A 308 18.69 -9.21 1.91
C GLU A 308 19.04 -8.21 3.04
N GLY A 309 18.27 -8.17 4.12
CA GLY A 309 18.50 -7.28 5.26
C GLY A 309 18.00 -5.86 5.07
N ARG A 310 17.16 -5.60 4.04
CA ARG A 310 16.56 -4.28 3.81
C ARG A 310 15.30 -4.14 4.65
N THR A 311 15.12 -2.98 5.24
CA THR A 311 14.07 -2.74 6.23
C THR A 311 12.99 -1.80 5.71
N MET A 312 11.76 -2.00 6.23
CA MET A 312 10.66 -1.07 6.06
C MET A 312 9.97 -0.81 7.40
N SER A 313 9.54 0.40 7.63
CA SER A 313 8.75 0.79 8.79
C SER A 313 7.83 1.96 8.44
N GLY A 314 6.78 2.16 9.23
CA GLY A 314 5.89 3.29 9.02
C GLY A 314 4.52 3.09 9.65
N TRP A 315 3.65 4.05 9.41
CA TRP A 315 2.27 3.99 9.87
C TRP A 315 1.34 4.69 8.88
N LEU A 316 0.08 4.29 8.94
CA LEU A 316 -1.03 4.86 8.20
C LEU A 316 -2.22 5.00 9.16
N THR A 317 -2.83 6.17 9.21
CA THR A 317 -4.05 6.43 9.98
C THR A 317 -5.17 6.82 9.04
N ILE A 318 -6.28 6.14 9.13
CA ILE A 318 -7.51 6.44 8.40
C ILE A 318 -8.52 7.01 9.38
N ASP A 319 -8.88 8.27 9.19
CA ASP A 319 -9.92 8.96 9.94
C ASP A 319 -11.17 9.03 9.06
N ASN A 320 -12.26 8.41 9.50
CA ASN A 320 -13.56 8.50 8.85
C ASN A 320 -14.57 9.15 9.80
N PHE A 321 -15.12 10.26 9.39
CA PHE A 321 -16.15 10.99 10.13
C PHE A 321 -17.31 11.35 9.21
N SER A 322 -18.48 10.76 9.44
CA SER A 322 -19.71 11.07 8.67
C SER A 322 -19.54 11.03 7.16
N GLY A 323 -18.85 9.99 6.65
CA GLY A 323 -18.61 9.81 5.22
C GLY A 323 -17.47 10.65 4.63
N ARG A 324 -16.81 11.46 5.46
CA ARG A 324 -15.56 12.14 5.10
C ARG A 324 -14.39 11.36 5.63
N PHE A 325 -13.41 11.11 4.80
CA PHE A 325 -12.23 10.37 5.23
C PHE A 325 -10.95 11.19 5.00
N LYS A 326 -9.99 10.99 5.87
CA LYS A 326 -8.64 11.50 5.74
C LYS A 326 -7.67 10.39 6.05
N VAL A 327 -6.70 10.18 5.18
CA VAL A 327 -5.61 9.24 5.38
C VAL A 327 -4.34 10.03 5.66
N ASN A 328 -3.71 9.79 6.82
CA ASN A 328 -2.39 10.32 7.14
C ASN A 328 -1.40 9.16 7.15
N TYR A 329 -0.20 9.37 6.68
CA TYR A 329 0.81 8.32 6.62
C TYR A 329 2.23 8.87 6.71
N ASP A 330 3.11 8.01 7.19
CA ASP A 330 4.56 8.21 7.23
C ASP A 330 5.21 6.83 7.11
N VAL A 331 5.87 6.58 5.99
CA VAL A 331 6.47 5.30 5.64
C VAL A 331 7.91 5.53 5.21
N LYS A 332 8.80 4.70 5.73
CA LYS A 332 10.20 4.64 5.35
C LYS A 332 10.53 3.23 4.87
N SER A 333 10.96 3.11 3.62
CA SER A 333 11.34 1.83 3.01
C SER A 333 12.78 1.88 2.52
N GLY A 334 13.57 0.90 2.91
CA GLY A 334 14.89 0.60 2.34
C GLY A 334 14.85 -0.55 1.33
N LEU A 335 13.66 -1.08 1.02
CA LEU A 335 13.48 -2.09 -0.02
C LEU A 335 13.79 -1.51 -1.40
N LYS A 336 13.92 -2.36 -2.41
CA LYS A 336 13.92 -1.89 -3.80
C LYS A 336 12.65 -1.09 -4.07
N ILE A 337 12.74 -0.06 -4.90
CA ILE A 337 11.58 0.80 -5.21
C ILE A 337 10.43 -0.05 -5.77
N ASP A 338 10.71 -0.96 -6.69
CA ASP A 338 9.72 -1.87 -7.26
C ASP A 338 9.00 -2.72 -6.20
N ASP A 339 9.73 -3.20 -5.20
CA ASP A 339 9.17 -3.99 -4.11
C ASP A 339 8.35 -3.11 -3.15
N SER A 340 8.81 -1.89 -2.88
CA SER A 340 8.05 -0.90 -2.09
C SER A 340 6.72 -0.55 -2.74
N LEU A 341 6.70 -0.39 -4.05
CA LEU A 341 5.48 -0.09 -4.82
C LEU A 341 4.51 -1.27 -4.84
N LYS A 342 5.01 -2.51 -5.01
CA LYS A 342 4.19 -3.73 -4.92
C LYS A 342 3.54 -3.87 -3.53
N ILE A 343 4.30 -3.56 -2.46
CA ILE A 343 3.77 -3.62 -1.08
C ILE A 343 2.68 -2.56 -0.89
N ALA A 344 2.89 -1.36 -1.41
CA ALA A 344 1.93 -0.27 -1.27
C ALA A 344 0.66 -0.46 -2.10
N ASP A 345 0.71 -1.30 -3.13
CA ASP A 345 -0.36 -1.48 -4.13
C ASP A 345 -0.86 -0.14 -4.74
N PHE A 346 0.06 0.84 -4.80
CA PHE A 346 -0.28 2.24 -5.02
C PHE A 346 -0.14 2.68 -6.47
N MET A 347 0.60 1.92 -7.30
CA MET A 347 0.90 2.29 -8.68
C MET A 347 0.94 1.06 -9.58
N ASP A 348 0.44 1.22 -10.80
CA ASP A 348 0.69 0.26 -11.87
C ASP A 348 2.22 0.17 -12.09
N PRO A 349 2.84 -1.02 -11.93
CA PRO A 349 4.26 -1.22 -12.19
C PRO A 349 4.69 -0.77 -13.59
N ALA A 350 3.77 -0.75 -14.55
CA ALA A 350 4.02 -0.28 -15.91
C ALA A 350 4.43 1.20 -15.98
N LEU A 351 4.00 2.02 -15.02
CA LEU A 351 4.36 3.45 -14.97
C LEU A 351 5.85 3.69 -14.66
N LEU A 352 6.55 2.71 -14.11
CA LEU A 352 7.98 2.79 -13.81
C LEU A 352 8.84 1.88 -14.69
N SER A 353 8.28 1.32 -15.75
CA SER A 353 8.99 0.39 -16.64
C SER A 353 10.23 1.02 -17.32
N PHE A 354 10.28 2.34 -17.40
CA PHE A 354 11.41 3.10 -17.94
C PHE A 354 12.53 3.37 -16.93
N VAL A 355 12.32 3.07 -15.63
CA VAL A 355 13.33 3.23 -14.57
C VAL A 355 13.67 1.88 -13.99
N ASN A 356 14.95 1.56 -13.93
CA ASN A 356 15.45 0.37 -13.28
C ASN A 356 16.39 0.75 -12.14
N PHE A 357 16.14 0.22 -10.94
CA PHE A 357 16.94 0.44 -9.75
C PHE A 357 17.72 -0.83 -9.40
N ASP A 358 19.02 -0.84 -9.65
CA ASP A 358 19.88 -2.01 -9.49
C ASP A 358 20.33 -2.26 -8.04
N SER A 359 20.09 -1.32 -7.14
CA SER A 359 20.60 -1.35 -5.77
C SER A 359 19.53 -1.13 -4.73
N SER A 360 19.91 -1.20 -3.46
CA SER A 360 19.08 -0.79 -2.34
C SER A 360 18.67 0.69 -2.51
N SER A 361 17.40 0.95 -2.37
CA SER A 361 16.85 2.29 -2.41
C SER A 361 16.19 2.63 -1.09
N LEU A 362 16.26 3.88 -0.70
CA LEU A 362 15.56 4.41 0.47
C LEU A 362 14.46 5.34 -0.02
N VAL A 363 13.22 5.05 0.37
CA VAL A 363 12.07 5.89 0.05
C VAL A 363 11.37 6.28 1.33
N THR A 364 11.08 7.56 1.48
CA THR A 364 10.21 8.08 2.53
C THR A 364 8.97 8.67 1.91
N ILE A 365 7.81 8.37 2.48
CA ILE A 365 6.52 8.89 2.04
C ILE A 365 5.78 9.38 3.27
N ALA A 366 5.45 10.66 3.31
CA ALA A 366 4.64 11.24 4.37
C ALA A 366 3.60 12.19 3.78
N GLY A 367 2.46 12.28 4.43
CA GLY A 367 1.43 13.21 4.00
C GLY A 367 0.03 12.83 4.42
N TYR A 368 -0.94 13.42 3.74
CA TYR A 368 -2.34 13.09 3.91
C TYR A 368 -3.09 13.14 2.58
N THR A 369 -4.14 12.35 2.49
CA THR A 369 -5.09 12.36 1.38
C THR A 369 -6.50 12.11 1.91
N GLY A 370 -7.52 12.59 1.23
CA GLY A 370 -8.91 12.29 1.55
C GLY A 370 -9.88 13.40 1.23
N THR A 371 -11.17 13.13 1.44
CA THR A 371 -12.28 14.05 1.24
C THR A 371 -12.54 14.83 2.53
N VAL A 372 -12.28 16.12 2.55
CA VAL A 372 -12.47 16.99 3.72
C VAL A 372 -13.85 17.65 3.73
N CYS A 373 -14.42 17.88 2.55
CA CYS A 373 -15.78 18.34 2.36
C CYS A 373 -16.35 17.81 1.03
N GLU A 374 -17.66 17.89 0.83
CA GLU A 374 -18.37 17.27 -0.30
C GLU A 374 -17.78 17.59 -1.70
N ASN A 375 -17.02 18.68 -1.82
CA ASN A 375 -16.48 19.17 -3.10
C ASN A 375 -14.96 19.41 -3.10
N SER A 376 -14.23 18.99 -2.09
CA SER A 376 -12.77 19.20 -2.05
C SER A 376 -12.02 17.96 -1.61
N ASP A 377 -11.21 17.43 -2.53
CA ASP A 377 -10.20 16.43 -2.21
C ASP A 377 -8.92 17.16 -1.84
N LEU A 378 -8.35 16.83 -0.68
CA LEU A 378 -7.06 17.35 -0.25
C LEU A 378 -6.04 16.23 -0.33
N ASN A 379 -5.07 16.41 -1.22
CA ASN A 379 -3.94 15.51 -1.34
C ASN A 379 -2.66 16.29 -1.04
N ASN A 380 -1.90 15.82 -0.08
CA ASN A 380 -0.58 16.34 0.22
C ASN A 380 0.34 15.16 0.53
N ILE A 381 1.15 14.80 -0.45
CA ILE A 381 2.10 13.71 -0.36
C ILE A 381 3.47 14.32 -0.55
N CYS A 382 4.41 13.99 0.30
CA CYS A 382 5.79 14.38 0.11
C CYS A 382 6.71 13.27 0.60
N GLY A 383 7.90 13.25 0.05
CA GLY A 383 8.91 12.31 0.46
C GLY A 383 10.25 12.57 -0.20
N ASP A 384 11.23 11.85 0.28
CA ASP A 384 12.56 11.83 -0.28
C ASP A 384 12.84 10.43 -0.79
N PHE A 385 13.64 10.31 -1.84
CA PHE A 385 14.12 9.05 -2.34
C PHE A 385 15.62 9.08 -2.60
N LYS A 386 16.23 7.94 -2.43
CA LYS A 386 17.67 7.75 -2.67
C LYS A 386 17.89 6.39 -3.28
N SER A 387 18.80 6.33 -4.28
CA SER A 387 19.27 5.07 -4.84
C SER A 387 20.75 5.20 -5.20
N ASP A 388 21.53 4.15 -4.91
CA ASP A 388 22.96 4.19 -5.19
C ASP A 388 23.25 3.99 -6.68
N ARG A 389 22.41 3.23 -7.39
CA ARG A 389 22.57 2.93 -8.83
C ARG A 389 21.24 2.66 -9.49
N GLY A 390 21.18 2.93 -10.79
CA GLY A 390 20.05 2.56 -11.63
C GLY A 390 20.21 3.05 -13.05
N SER A 391 19.17 2.89 -13.85
CA SER A 391 19.11 3.42 -15.20
C SER A 391 17.75 4.04 -15.48
N PHE A 392 17.75 5.04 -16.32
CA PHE A 392 16.56 5.72 -16.82
C PHE A 392 16.62 5.71 -18.34
N ASP A 393 15.76 4.93 -18.97
CA ASP A 393 15.69 4.78 -20.44
C ASP A 393 17.09 4.63 -21.11
N GLY A 394 17.92 3.75 -20.52
CA GLY A 394 19.28 3.51 -20.99
C GLY A 394 20.36 4.45 -20.43
N PHE A 395 19.99 5.57 -19.78
CA PHE A 395 20.94 6.44 -19.09
C PHE A 395 21.27 5.89 -17.70
N ASN A 396 22.52 5.50 -17.49
CA ASN A 396 22.97 4.95 -16.22
C ASN A 396 23.34 6.04 -15.23
N PHE A 397 22.84 5.93 -14.00
CA PHE A 397 23.11 6.90 -12.93
C PHE A 397 23.67 6.25 -11.66
N VAL A 398 24.32 7.06 -10.86
CA VAL A 398 24.77 6.74 -9.50
C VAL A 398 24.41 7.88 -8.55
N ASP A 399 24.33 7.55 -7.24
CA ASP A 399 24.07 8.53 -6.17
C ASP A 399 22.81 9.38 -6.40
N LEU A 400 21.75 8.77 -6.92
CA LEU A 400 20.47 9.45 -7.09
C LEU A 400 19.89 9.86 -5.73
N THR A 401 19.57 11.12 -5.60
CA THR A 401 18.78 11.67 -4.51
C THR A 401 17.68 12.55 -5.07
N GLY A 402 16.52 12.52 -4.44
CA GLY A 402 15.44 13.38 -4.89
C GLY A 402 14.40 13.60 -3.82
N ARG A 403 13.58 14.61 -4.08
CA ARG A 403 12.40 14.92 -3.30
C ARG A 403 11.20 14.98 -4.23
N TYR A 404 10.10 14.45 -3.79
CA TYR A 404 8.83 14.58 -4.50
C TYR A 404 7.75 15.16 -3.59
N SER A 405 6.80 15.84 -4.20
CA SER A 405 5.59 16.28 -3.52
C SER A 405 4.42 16.27 -4.49
N LEU A 406 3.28 15.84 -3.99
CA LEU A 406 1.97 16.08 -4.59
C LEU A 406 1.22 17.01 -3.66
N LYS A 407 0.84 18.16 -4.13
CA LYS A 407 0.04 19.13 -3.39
C LYS A 407 -1.08 19.62 -4.28
N GLU A 408 -2.31 19.40 -3.82
CA GLU A 408 -3.50 19.59 -4.64
C GLU A 408 -3.35 18.78 -5.94
N ASP A 409 -3.33 19.42 -7.10
CA ASP A 409 -3.21 18.75 -8.39
C ASP A 409 -1.82 18.90 -9.03
N VAL A 410 -0.79 19.26 -8.24
CA VAL A 410 0.57 19.48 -8.72
C VAL A 410 1.53 18.45 -8.15
N VAL A 411 2.09 17.61 -9.02
CA VAL A 411 3.23 16.74 -8.69
C VAL A 411 4.52 17.50 -8.98
N SER A 412 5.39 17.62 -7.99
CA SER A 412 6.73 18.20 -8.15
C SER A 412 7.79 17.17 -7.79
N ILE A 413 8.84 17.07 -8.60
CA ILE A 413 9.97 16.16 -8.39
C ILE A 413 11.26 16.94 -8.62
N ASP A 414 12.10 17.01 -7.61
CA ASP A 414 13.45 17.57 -7.68
C ASP A 414 14.48 16.44 -7.53
N THR A 415 15.45 16.38 -8.42
CA THR A 415 16.42 15.28 -8.48
C THR A 415 17.84 15.80 -8.66
N ASP A 416 18.77 15.15 -7.98
CA ASP A 416 20.23 15.34 -8.12
C ASP A 416 20.87 13.95 -8.25
N MET A 417 21.64 13.72 -9.30
CA MET A 417 22.33 12.45 -9.54
C MET A 417 23.61 12.66 -10.34
N ASN A 418 24.47 11.68 -10.31
CA ASN A 418 25.63 11.62 -11.20
C ASN A 418 25.36 10.61 -12.32
N GLY A 419 25.73 10.89 -13.54
CA GLY A 419 25.85 9.88 -14.59
C GLY A 419 26.95 8.88 -14.22
N ALA A 420 26.84 7.66 -14.71
CA ALA A 420 27.89 6.65 -14.52
C ALA A 420 29.25 7.09 -15.11
N ASP A 421 29.23 8.04 -16.03
CA ASP A 421 30.37 8.73 -16.64
C ASP A 421 30.96 9.86 -15.79
N GLY A 422 30.35 10.21 -14.66
CA GLY A 422 30.73 11.31 -13.77
C GLY A 422 30.04 12.63 -14.07
N GLY A 423 29.21 12.73 -15.10
CA GLY A 423 28.42 13.92 -15.42
C GLY A 423 27.38 14.20 -14.34
N LYS A 424 27.18 15.49 -13.98
CA LYS A 424 26.23 15.90 -12.95
C LYS A 424 24.88 16.23 -13.57
N VAL A 425 23.84 15.57 -13.12
CA VAL A 425 22.46 15.78 -13.57
C VAL A 425 21.61 16.36 -12.44
N LYS A 426 20.92 17.45 -12.73
CA LYS A 426 19.87 17.99 -11.86
C LYS A 426 18.65 18.26 -12.68
N PHE A 427 17.49 17.86 -12.21
CA PHE A 427 16.25 18.27 -12.83
C PHE A 427 15.14 18.52 -11.80
N SER A 428 14.27 19.44 -12.15
CA SER A 428 13.06 19.78 -11.41
C SER A 428 11.89 19.65 -12.39
N THR A 429 10.95 18.81 -12.05
CA THR A 429 9.75 18.55 -12.86
C THR A 429 8.52 18.96 -12.07
N SER A 430 7.59 19.66 -12.72
CA SER A 430 6.26 19.92 -12.19
C SER A 430 5.22 19.42 -13.19
N ILE A 431 4.29 18.59 -12.73
CA ILE A 431 3.18 18.05 -13.52
C ILE A 431 1.89 18.58 -12.91
N PHE A 432 1.09 19.23 -13.71
CA PHE A 432 -0.19 19.81 -13.37
C PHE A 432 -1.29 18.91 -13.92
N CYS A 433 -2.05 18.27 -13.03
CA CYS A 433 -3.14 17.37 -13.40
C CYS A 433 -4.47 18.08 -13.19
N GLU A 434 -5.21 18.43 -14.23
CA GLU A 434 -6.57 18.94 -14.07
C GLU A 434 -7.52 17.79 -13.72
N LYS A 435 -7.88 17.66 -12.42
CA LYS A 435 -8.94 16.77 -11.90
C LYS A 435 -8.93 15.35 -12.49
N PHE A 436 -7.75 14.71 -12.53
CA PHE A 436 -7.59 13.33 -13.02
C PHE A 436 -8.02 13.10 -14.50
N ASP A 437 -8.01 14.14 -15.32
CA ASP A 437 -8.19 14.03 -16.75
C ASP A 437 -6.79 13.92 -17.40
N ASP A 438 -6.33 12.70 -17.66
CA ASP A 438 -4.99 12.40 -18.17
C ASP A 438 -4.70 13.10 -19.52
N GLU A 439 -5.73 13.45 -20.30
CA GLU A 439 -5.59 14.15 -21.56
C GLU A 439 -5.26 15.65 -21.40
N LYS A 440 -5.37 16.20 -20.18
CA LYS A 440 -5.13 17.64 -19.88
C LYS A 440 -3.99 17.89 -18.92
N ALA A 441 -3.15 16.91 -18.67
CA ALA A 441 -1.99 17.11 -17.82
C ALA A 441 -0.91 17.90 -18.54
N HIS A 442 -0.39 18.93 -17.88
CA HIS A 442 0.71 19.75 -18.36
C HIS A 442 1.98 19.45 -17.58
N PHE A 443 3.12 19.50 -18.23
CA PHE A 443 4.41 19.36 -17.54
C PHE A 443 5.31 20.57 -17.76
N LYS A 444 6.17 20.81 -16.79
CA LYS A 444 7.28 21.74 -16.85
C LYS A 444 8.52 21.07 -16.31
N ILE A 445 9.60 21.08 -17.10
CA ILE A 445 10.88 20.47 -16.73
C ILE A 445 11.97 21.51 -16.84
N LYS A 446 12.73 21.68 -15.75
CA LYS A 446 14.01 22.37 -15.75
C LYS A 446 15.10 21.37 -15.46
N GLY A 447 16.08 21.30 -16.32
CA GLY A 447 17.16 20.34 -16.18
C GLY A 447 18.50 20.91 -16.55
N SER A 448 19.54 20.34 -15.95
CA SER A 448 20.92 20.56 -16.33
C SER A 448 21.69 19.24 -16.30
N TYR A 449 22.51 19.02 -17.31
CA TYR A 449 23.53 17.97 -17.36
C TYR A 449 24.87 18.66 -17.58
N ARG A 450 25.86 18.39 -16.73
CA ARG A 450 27.14 19.06 -16.73
C ARG A 450 28.29 18.09 -16.84
N ASP A 451 29.21 18.40 -17.73
CA ASP A 451 30.48 17.67 -17.89
C ASP A 451 30.29 16.15 -18.08
N GLY A 452 29.19 15.78 -18.72
CA GLY A 452 28.87 14.39 -18.97
C GLY A 452 29.42 13.88 -20.30
N SER A 453 29.40 12.57 -20.52
CA SER A 453 29.87 11.94 -21.73
C SER A 453 28.88 12.09 -22.90
N LEU A 454 29.33 12.61 -24.01
CA LEU A 454 28.55 12.63 -25.24
C LEU A 454 28.16 11.22 -25.69
N LYS A 455 29.02 10.23 -25.44
CA LYS A 455 28.76 8.83 -25.74
C LYS A 455 27.57 8.30 -24.93
N GLU A 456 27.58 8.46 -23.61
CA GLU A 456 26.52 7.98 -22.71
C GLU A 456 25.17 8.64 -23.06
N LEU A 457 25.19 9.93 -23.35
CA LEU A 457 23.99 10.66 -23.76
C LEU A 457 23.46 10.16 -25.11
N ALA A 458 24.34 9.93 -26.09
CA ALA A 458 23.95 9.42 -27.42
C ALA A 458 23.40 7.98 -27.33
N ASP A 459 24.01 7.14 -26.51
CA ASP A 459 23.55 5.77 -26.27
C ASP A 459 22.17 5.75 -25.60
N ALA A 460 21.96 6.60 -24.59
CA ALA A 460 20.67 6.74 -23.90
C ALA A 460 19.56 7.24 -24.85
N LEU A 461 19.86 8.19 -25.72
CA LEU A 461 18.89 8.72 -26.68
C LEU A 461 18.80 7.87 -27.97
N SER A 462 19.54 6.75 -28.03
CA SER A 462 19.60 5.88 -29.21
C SER A 462 20.04 6.59 -30.51
N PHE A 463 20.86 7.66 -30.38
CA PHE A 463 21.40 8.37 -31.52
C PHE A 463 22.70 7.75 -32.03
N ASP A 464 22.76 7.39 -33.29
CA ASP A 464 23.97 6.94 -33.96
C ASP A 464 24.78 8.13 -34.51
N LEU A 465 25.55 8.75 -33.65
CA LEU A 465 26.37 9.92 -34.00
C LEU A 465 27.72 9.58 -34.66
N GLY A 466 28.07 8.30 -34.79
CA GLY A 466 29.42 7.86 -35.25
C GLY A 466 30.47 8.03 -34.15
N ASP A 467 31.44 8.95 -34.31
CA ASP A 467 32.39 9.27 -33.24
C ASP A 467 31.67 10.04 -32.13
N ARG A 468 31.74 9.52 -30.90
CA ARG A 468 30.98 10.02 -29.74
C ARG A 468 31.89 10.56 -28.65
N LYS A 469 33.11 10.92 -28.98
CA LYS A 469 34.06 11.51 -28.05
C LYS A 469 33.66 12.97 -27.76
N GLY A 470 33.68 13.34 -26.48
CA GLY A 470 33.45 14.69 -26.02
C GLY A 470 32.69 14.73 -24.71
N ASP A 471 32.81 15.88 -24.05
CA ASP A 471 32.05 16.21 -22.84
C ASP A 471 30.87 17.10 -23.24
N VAL A 472 29.68 16.79 -22.72
CA VAL A 472 28.45 17.51 -23.05
C VAL A 472 27.89 18.21 -21.81
N SER A 473 27.42 19.43 -22.01
CA SER A 473 26.66 20.17 -21.01
C SER A 473 25.36 20.68 -21.63
N ILE A 474 24.25 20.47 -20.92
CA ILE A 474 22.91 20.81 -21.38
C ILE A 474 22.18 21.57 -20.28
N ASP A 475 21.48 22.64 -20.64
CA ASP A 475 20.47 23.28 -19.82
C ASP A 475 19.15 23.28 -20.59
N LEU A 476 18.06 22.91 -19.90
CA LEU A 476 16.73 22.88 -20.48
C LEU A 476 15.71 23.55 -19.55
N ASP A 477 14.78 24.31 -20.13
CA ASP A 477 13.58 24.83 -19.46
C ASP A 477 12.45 24.68 -20.46
N ILE A 478 11.72 23.55 -20.37
CA ILE A 478 10.70 23.13 -21.32
C ILE A 478 9.38 22.87 -20.62
N SER A 479 8.30 23.02 -21.35
CA SER A 479 6.95 22.67 -20.93
C SER A 479 6.17 22.07 -22.09
N GLY A 480 5.12 21.31 -21.78
CA GLY A 480 4.28 20.68 -22.78
C GLY A 480 3.08 19.99 -22.14
N ASP A 481 2.32 19.30 -22.95
CA ASP A 481 1.12 18.59 -22.56
C ASP A 481 1.34 17.08 -22.73
N PHE A 482 0.82 16.28 -21.80
CA PHE A 482 0.74 14.85 -21.98
C PHE A 482 -0.36 14.52 -23.00
N SER A 483 0.03 14.40 -24.24
CA SER A 483 -0.84 14.03 -25.37
C SER A 483 -0.30 12.78 -26.05
N THR A 484 -1.06 12.19 -26.96
CA THR A 484 -0.63 11.04 -27.77
C THR A 484 0.68 11.27 -28.53
N ASN A 485 1.07 12.54 -28.69
CA ASN A 485 2.36 12.92 -29.25
C ASN A 485 2.93 14.12 -28.48
N ILE A 486 3.58 13.80 -27.35
CA ILE A 486 4.20 14.78 -26.45
C ILE A 486 5.10 15.76 -27.19
N TRP A 487 5.88 15.26 -28.15
CA TRP A 487 6.83 16.08 -28.90
C TRP A 487 6.19 17.24 -29.65
N LYS A 488 4.93 17.15 -30.04
CA LYS A 488 4.22 18.25 -30.71
C LYS A 488 3.78 19.40 -29.80
N THR A 489 3.86 19.19 -28.49
CA THR A 489 3.41 20.17 -27.48
C THR A 489 4.58 20.84 -26.77
N VAL A 490 5.82 20.35 -26.99
CA VAL A 490 7.00 20.85 -26.29
C VAL A 490 7.31 22.28 -26.71
N ASN A 491 7.36 23.17 -25.71
CA ASN A 491 7.76 24.58 -25.83
C ASN A 491 8.83 24.91 -24.79
N GLY A 492 9.72 25.82 -25.10
CA GLY A 492 10.73 26.24 -24.13
C GLY A 492 12.03 26.68 -24.74
N LYS A 493 13.09 26.56 -23.97
CA LYS A 493 14.44 26.95 -24.34
C LYS A 493 15.49 26.06 -23.70
N GLY A 494 16.65 26.03 -24.31
CA GLY A 494 17.79 25.30 -23.77
C GLY A 494 19.11 25.86 -24.28
N ARG A 495 20.18 25.32 -23.74
CA ARG A 495 21.54 25.52 -24.20
C ARG A 495 22.25 24.18 -24.22
N ILE A 496 22.97 23.93 -25.28
CA ILE A 496 23.77 22.73 -25.47
C ILE A 496 25.20 23.17 -25.74
N ALA A 497 26.16 22.55 -25.07
CA ALA A 497 27.58 22.74 -25.30
C ALA A 497 28.30 21.40 -25.33
N VAL A 498 29.22 21.24 -26.24
CA VAL A 498 30.14 20.09 -26.33
C VAL A 498 31.56 20.61 -26.28
N THR A 499 32.40 19.97 -25.49
CA THR A 499 33.83 20.27 -25.38
C THR A 499 34.66 19.00 -25.57
N ASN A 500 35.94 19.12 -25.85
CA ASN A 500 36.86 17.99 -26.03
C ASN A 500 36.38 16.94 -27.06
N GLY A 501 35.52 17.33 -28.00
CA GLY A 501 34.90 16.47 -28.97
C GLY A 501 35.73 16.25 -30.25
N HIS A 502 35.27 15.30 -31.06
CA HIS A 502 35.72 15.12 -32.45
C HIS A 502 34.55 15.33 -33.40
N LEU A 503 34.01 16.56 -33.41
CA LEU A 503 32.73 16.87 -34.05
C LEU A 503 32.72 16.60 -35.56
N ALA A 504 33.85 16.81 -36.23
CA ALA A 504 33.96 16.54 -37.67
C ALA A 504 33.81 15.04 -38.03
N ARG A 505 34.01 14.14 -37.08
CA ARG A 505 33.88 12.70 -37.29
C ARG A 505 32.45 12.19 -36.97
N MET A 506 31.61 13.07 -36.48
CA MET A 506 30.22 12.71 -36.26
C MET A 506 29.50 12.55 -37.59
N LYS A 507 28.59 11.58 -37.71
CA LYS A 507 27.81 11.34 -38.94
C LYS A 507 27.09 12.59 -39.41
N LEU A 508 26.61 13.41 -38.52
CA LEU A 508 25.97 14.68 -38.82
C LEU A 508 26.85 15.59 -39.73
N PHE A 509 28.18 15.55 -39.56
CA PHE A 509 29.12 16.40 -40.31
C PHE A 509 29.88 15.68 -41.42
N SER A 510 29.62 14.38 -41.68
CA SER A 510 30.35 13.60 -42.68
C SER A 510 30.24 14.22 -44.07
N GLY A 511 29.06 14.60 -44.51
CA GLY A 511 28.82 15.26 -45.79
C GLY A 511 29.47 16.65 -45.91
N LEU A 512 29.62 17.38 -44.82
CA LEU A 512 30.35 18.66 -44.79
C LEU A 512 31.84 18.42 -45.07
N THR A 513 32.42 17.42 -44.44
CA THR A 513 33.85 17.07 -44.61
C THR A 513 34.14 16.71 -46.08
N GLU A 514 33.27 15.94 -46.74
CA GLU A 514 33.38 15.58 -48.15
C GLU A 514 33.30 16.82 -49.05
N LEU A 515 32.27 17.68 -48.85
CA LEU A 515 32.09 18.89 -49.61
C LEU A 515 33.24 19.90 -49.46
N LEU A 516 33.81 19.99 -48.25
CA LEU A 516 34.96 20.86 -48.00
C LEU A 516 36.23 20.29 -48.68
N ALA A 517 36.42 18.96 -48.66
CA ALA A 517 37.57 18.32 -49.32
C ALA A 517 37.55 18.50 -50.83
N GLU A 518 36.36 18.51 -51.44
CA GLU A 518 36.19 18.78 -52.88
C GLU A 518 36.55 20.22 -53.27
N ARG A 519 36.28 21.17 -52.40
CA ARG A 519 36.43 22.60 -52.68
C ARG A 519 37.79 23.19 -52.28
N VAL A 520 38.38 22.66 -51.22
CA VAL A 520 39.64 23.18 -50.67
C VAL A 520 40.59 22.02 -50.44
N PRO A 521 41.47 21.71 -51.39
CA PRO A 521 42.42 20.61 -51.26
C PRO A 521 43.30 20.77 -50.02
N GLY A 522 43.39 19.69 -49.22
CA GLY A 522 44.18 19.64 -47.98
C GLY A 522 43.44 20.09 -46.71
N VAL A 523 42.20 20.55 -46.80
CA VAL A 523 41.40 20.97 -45.63
C VAL A 523 40.95 19.78 -44.78
N ALA A 524 40.83 18.58 -45.36
CA ALA A 524 40.45 17.36 -44.61
C ALA A 524 41.32 17.05 -43.38
N PHE A 525 42.57 17.54 -43.32
CA PHE A 525 43.48 17.34 -42.20
C PHE A 525 43.36 18.44 -41.12
N LEU A 526 42.56 19.49 -41.36
CA LEU A 526 42.49 20.67 -40.54
C LEU A 526 41.17 20.80 -39.76
N VAL A 527 40.28 19.83 -39.95
CA VAL A 527 38.91 19.85 -39.40
C VAL A 527 38.91 19.10 -38.05
N ASP A 528 39.54 19.66 -37.05
CA ASP A 528 39.46 19.14 -35.69
C ASP A 528 38.67 20.12 -34.84
N GLN A 529 37.32 20.02 -34.97
CA GLN A 529 36.42 20.81 -34.15
C GLN A 529 36.27 20.14 -32.80
N THR A 530 36.65 20.85 -31.75
CA THR A 530 36.66 20.34 -30.39
C THR A 530 35.54 20.91 -29.50
N GLN A 531 34.93 22.01 -29.93
CA GLN A 531 33.90 22.69 -29.15
C GLN A 531 32.70 23.06 -30.01
N ALA A 532 31.50 22.89 -29.46
CA ALA A 532 30.26 23.36 -30.05
C ALA A 532 29.35 23.96 -28.97
N SER A 533 28.57 24.97 -29.35
CA SER A 533 27.54 25.50 -28.48
C SER A 533 26.36 26.03 -29.31
N ALA A 534 25.15 25.90 -28.76
CA ALA A 534 23.94 26.48 -29.32
C ALA A 534 22.94 26.82 -28.22
N ASP A 535 22.31 27.98 -28.33
CA ASP A 535 21.07 28.24 -27.63
C ASP A 535 19.91 27.78 -28.51
N VAL A 536 18.98 27.04 -27.92
CA VAL A 536 17.86 26.44 -28.64
C VAL A 536 16.53 26.93 -28.08
N THR A 537 15.55 27.06 -28.93
CA THR A 537 14.15 27.30 -28.56
C THR A 537 13.28 26.17 -29.12
N PHE A 538 12.30 25.77 -28.34
CA PHE A 538 11.31 24.75 -28.72
C PHE A 538 9.96 25.46 -28.94
N GLU A 539 9.35 25.26 -30.06
CA GLU A 539 8.00 25.73 -30.35
C GLU A 539 7.22 24.62 -31.02
N ASN A 540 6.22 24.06 -30.33
CA ASN A 540 5.38 22.94 -30.81
C ASN A 540 6.20 21.75 -31.34
N GLY A 541 7.28 21.38 -30.63
CA GLY A 541 8.15 20.27 -31.00
C GLY A 541 9.18 20.57 -32.10
N VAL A 542 9.24 21.81 -32.55
CA VAL A 542 10.30 22.26 -33.47
C VAL A 542 11.40 22.94 -32.66
N LEU A 543 12.58 22.35 -32.67
CA LEU A 543 13.80 22.95 -32.11
C LEU A 543 14.38 23.91 -33.11
N THR A 544 14.63 25.15 -32.68
CA THR A 544 15.22 26.20 -33.52
C THR A 544 16.46 26.78 -32.84
N THR A 545 17.52 27.01 -33.60
CA THR A 545 18.67 27.77 -33.14
C THR A 545 19.07 28.85 -34.15
N LYS A 546 19.59 29.98 -33.64
CA LYS A 546 20.09 31.09 -34.46
C LYS A 546 21.61 31.32 -34.28
N ASN A 547 22.21 30.59 -33.37
CA ASN A 547 23.60 30.85 -32.90
C ASN A 547 24.43 29.59 -32.70
N LEU A 548 24.12 28.51 -33.46
CA LEU A 548 25.04 27.38 -33.45
C LEU A 548 26.43 27.84 -33.80
N PHE A 549 27.38 27.58 -32.93
CA PHE A 549 28.78 27.87 -33.10
C PHE A 549 29.64 26.62 -32.82
N ILE A 550 30.52 26.30 -33.76
CA ILE A 550 31.45 25.18 -33.64
C ILE A 550 32.84 25.74 -33.90
N ASP A 551 33.73 25.55 -32.95
CA ASP A 551 35.10 26.00 -32.99
C ASP A 551 36.09 24.84 -33.14
N GLY A 552 36.94 24.93 -34.15
CA GLY A 552 37.98 23.94 -34.46
C GLY A 552 39.39 24.57 -34.57
N GLY A 553 39.55 25.78 -34.06
CA GLY A 553 40.84 26.49 -34.12
C GLY A 553 41.12 27.13 -35.48
N ILE A 554 41.14 26.37 -36.56
CA ILE A 554 41.40 26.87 -37.93
C ILE A 554 40.10 27.19 -38.69
N ILE A 555 39.08 26.35 -38.49
CA ILE A 555 37.77 26.49 -39.10
C ILE A 555 36.73 26.64 -38.03
N SER A 556 35.94 27.69 -38.10
CA SER A 556 34.72 27.84 -37.32
C SER A 556 33.49 27.73 -38.17
N ILE A 557 32.45 27.16 -37.57
CA ILE A 557 31.17 26.93 -38.22
C ILE A 557 30.09 27.71 -37.46
N LYS A 558 29.33 28.51 -38.15
CA LYS A 558 28.11 29.14 -37.63
C LYS A 558 26.92 28.54 -38.29
N GLY A 559 25.87 28.22 -37.54
CA GLY A 559 24.67 27.62 -38.06
C GLY A 559 23.40 28.23 -37.47
N TRP A 560 22.34 28.15 -38.24
CA TRP A 560 20.98 28.50 -37.82
C TRP A 560 19.98 27.64 -38.58
N GLY A 561 18.89 27.33 -37.94
CA GLY A 561 17.87 26.48 -38.57
C GLY A 561 16.96 25.82 -37.56
N SER A 562 16.28 24.82 -38.02
CA SER A 562 15.31 24.07 -37.22
C SER A 562 15.43 22.56 -37.39
N TYR A 563 14.98 21.84 -36.34
CA TYR A 563 14.81 20.41 -36.34
C TYR A 563 13.40 20.06 -35.84
N ASP A 564 12.58 19.48 -36.72
CA ASP A 564 11.27 18.98 -36.37
C ASP A 564 11.42 17.58 -35.76
N ILE A 565 11.30 17.49 -34.43
CA ILE A 565 11.54 16.24 -33.65
C ILE A 565 10.53 15.15 -34.05
N ALA A 566 9.27 15.54 -34.29
CA ALA A 566 8.21 14.57 -34.60
C ALA A 566 8.35 13.96 -36.00
N LYS A 567 9.00 14.66 -36.93
CA LYS A 567 9.19 14.22 -38.32
C LYS A 567 10.63 13.76 -38.60
N ASP A 568 11.52 13.88 -37.61
CA ASP A 568 12.98 13.65 -37.77
C ASP A 568 13.51 14.37 -39.00
N ASN A 569 13.32 15.71 -39.08
CA ASN A 569 13.71 16.47 -40.22
C ASN A 569 14.47 17.76 -39.86
N LEU A 570 15.71 17.80 -40.32
CA LEU A 570 16.61 18.97 -40.24
C LEU A 570 16.32 19.94 -41.40
N ASP A 571 16.38 21.24 -41.12
CA ASP A 571 16.47 22.34 -42.07
C ASP A 571 17.40 23.42 -41.51
N PHE A 572 18.70 23.26 -41.78
CA PHE A 572 19.74 24.13 -41.27
C PHE A 572 20.51 24.79 -42.41
N VAL A 573 20.96 26.02 -42.15
CA VAL A 573 21.98 26.69 -42.91
C VAL A 573 23.25 26.78 -42.11
N VAL A 574 24.34 26.40 -42.71
CA VAL A 574 25.64 26.33 -42.06
C VAL A 574 26.63 27.15 -42.84
N ARG A 575 27.30 28.09 -42.16
CA ARG A 575 28.33 28.93 -42.73
C ARG A 575 29.70 28.55 -42.14
N VAL A 576 30.62 28.20 -43.02
CA VAL A 576 32.02 27.88 -42.69
C VAL A 576 32.87 29.10 -42.85
N GLN A 577 33.66 29.40 -41.81
CA GLN A 577 34.61 30.52 -41.76
C GLN A 577 36.00 30.01 -41.42
N PHE A 578 37.01 30.54 -42.13
CA PHE A 578 38.41 30.29 -41.78
C PHE A 578 38.88 31.32 -40.74
N THR A 579 39.26 30.89 -39.56
CA THR A 579 39.70 31.73 -38.49
C THR A 579 41.20 32.06 -38.64
N LYS A 580 41.59 33.28 -38.34
CA LYS A 580 42.99 33.67 -38.28
C LYS A 580 43.58 33.16 -36.94
N GLU A 581 44.45 32.19 -37.00
CA GLU A 581 45.24 31.83 -35.81
C GLU A 581 46.68 32.35 -35.89
N GLU A 582 47.21 32.70 -34.73
CA GLU A 582 48.58 33.13 -34.57
C GLU A 582 49.60 31.95 -34.63
N SER A 583 49.14 30.72 -34.80
CA SER A 583 49.99 29.52 -34.91
C SER A 583 50.74 29.43 -36.25
N ILE A 584 51.90 28.79 -36.25
CA ILE A 584 52.69 28.57 -37.48
C ILE A 584 51.90 27.82 -38.52
N ALA A 585 51.12 26.81 -38.11
CA ALA A 585 50.20 26.08 -38.98
C ALA A 585 49.10 26.96 -39.54
N GLY A 586 48.50 27.83 -38.71
CA GLY A 586 47.49 28.82 -39.13
C GLY A 586 48.04 29.81 -40.17
N LYS A 587 49.31 30.24 -40.06
CA LYS A 587 49.96 31.10 -41.04
C LYS A 587 50.13 30.41 -42.38
N ILE A 588 50.54 29.14 -42.40
CA ILE A 588 50.70 28.34 -43.63
C ILE A 588 49.34 28.14 -44.32
N VAL A 589 48.33 27.81 -43.54
CA VAL A 589 46.97 27.66 -44.04
C VAL A 589 46.42 28.98 -44.54
N HIS A 590 46.69 30.08 -43.83
CA HIS A 590 46.28 31.43 -44.25
C HIS A 590 46.87 31.81 -45.61
N TYR A 591 48.17 31.52 -45.89
CA TYR A 591 48.77 31.76 -47.21
C TYR A 591 48.19 30.90 -48.28
N LEU A 592 47.85 29.62 -48.01
CA LEU A 592 47.22 28.74 -48.99
C LEU A 592 45.73 29.03 -49.20
N THR A 593 45.07 29.65 -48.24
CA THR A 593 43.62 29.95 -48.29
C THR A 593 43.30 31.43 -48.56
N ILE A 594 44.32 32.30 -48.73
CA ILE A 594 44.10 33.75 -49.05
C ILE A 594 43.03 33.98 -50.14
N PRO A 595 43.02 33.21 -51.25
CA PRO A 595 41.94 33.35 -52.23
C PRO A 595 40.57 32.96 -51.72
N PHE A 596 40.52 32.07 -50.71
CA PHE A 596 39.31 31.48 -50.14
C PHE A 596 38.82 32.16 -48.85
N THR A 597 39.68 32.96 -48.18
CA THR A 597 39.30 33.65 -46.91
C THR A 597 38.18 34.70 -47.12
N LYS A 598 37.91 35.09 -48.34
CA LYS A 598 36.76 35.92 -48.73
C LYS A 598 35.56 35.10 -49.19
N LEU A 599 35.71 33.78 -49.45
CA LEU A 599 34.61 32.92 -49.81
C LEU A 599 33.91 32.47 -48.50
N LEU A 600 32.73 33.02 -48.27
CA LEU A 600 31.77 32.51 -47.33
C LEU A 600 31.17 31.24 -47.94
N LEU A 601 31.52 30.08 -47.37
CA LEU A 601 30.94 28.82 -47.80
C LEU A 601 29.67 28.58 -46.99
N GLU A 602 28.53 28.62 -47.66
CA GLU A 602 27.25 28.30 -47.04
C GLU A 602 26.71 26.97 -47.58
N PHE A 603 26.22 26.16 -46.66
CA PHE A 603 25.64 24.85 -46.99
C PHE A 603 24.27 24.74 -46.34
N LYS A 604 23.38 24.00 -46.99
CA LYS A 604 22.09 23.61 -46.44
C LYS A 604 22.19 22.15 -45.97
N VAL A 605 21.63 21.86 -44.79
CA VAL A 605 21.55 20.52 -44.22
C VAL A 605 20.09 20.18 -44.04
N ILE A 606 19.64 19.10 -44.66
CA ILE A 606 18.23 18.68 -44.66
C ILE A 606 18.11 17.17 -44.45
N GLY A 607 16.94 16.75 -43.93
CA GLY A 607 16.59 15.34 -43.77
C GLY A 607 16.81 14.80 -42.34
N PRO A 608 16.84 13.47 -42.19
CA PRO A 608 16.96 12.83 -40.90
C PRO A 608 18.31 13.16 -40.21
N ILE A 609 18.30 13.23 -38.85
CA ILE A 609 19.51 13.54 -38.08
C ILE A 609 20.62 12.49 -38.26
N ASP A 610 20.24 11.22 -38.42
CA ASP A 610 21.16 10.11 -38.60
C ASP A 610 21.77 9.99 -39.99
N ASN A 611 21.14 10.61 -40.97
CA ASN A 611 21.57 10.58 -42.40
C ASN A 611 21.22 11.89 -43.12
N PRO A 612 21.83 13.01 -42.71
CA PRO A 612 21.56 14.31 -43.25
C PRO A 612 22.11 14.47 -44.68
N ARG A 613 21.41 15.18 -45.50
CA ARG A 613 21.89 15.58 -46.83
C ARG A 613 22.43 17.00 -46.77
N TRP A 614 23.65 17.16 -47.32
CA TRP A 614 24.33 18.45 -47.41
C TRP A 614 24.24 18.96 -48.81
N GLU A 615 23.77 20.18 -48.99
CA GLU A 615 23.61 20.85 -50.29
C GLU A 615 24.38 22.17 -50.27
N ASN A 616 25.02 22.50 -51.38
CA ASN A 616 25.78 23.74 -51.52
C ASN A 616 24.82 24.87 -51.89
N ILE A 617 24.82 25.96 -51.12
CA ILE A 617 24.08 27.17 -51.49
C ILE A 617 24.97 28.00 -52.42
N GLN A 618 24.60 28.07 -53.69
CA GLN A 618 25.30 28.95 -54.64
C GLN A 618 24.98 30.41 -54.30
N ILE A 619 26.02 31.18 -53.91
CA ILE A 619 25.89 32.60 -53.54
C ILE A 619 25.37 33.49 -54.67
N ILE A 620 25.38 32.97 -55.89
CA ILE A 620 24.99 33.75 -57.09
C ILE A 620 23.50 34.13 -57.10
N ASP A 621 22.63 33.39 -56.47
CA ASP A 621 21.20 33.69 -56.39
C ASP A 621 20.78 34.79 -55.43
N ARG A 622 21.74 35.34 -54.65
CA ARG A 622 21.49 36.46 -53.70
C ARG A 622 22.04 37.83 -54.18
N ILE A 623 22.68 37.87 -55.32
CA ILE A 623 23.24 39.13 -55.89
C ILE A 623 22.37 39.61 -57.07
N LEU A 624 21.44 38.84 -57.55
CA LEU A 624 20.38 39.24 -58.46
C LEU A 624 19.04 39.36 -57.67
#